data_6340bd2fbe45acf28b989ed0f971d706
#
_entry.id   6340bd2fbe45acf28b989ed0f971d706
#
_cell.length_a   1.000
_cell.length_b   1.000
_cell.length_c   1.000
_cell.angle_alpha   90.00
_cell.angle_beta   90.00
_cell.angle_gamma   90.00
#
_symmetry.space_group_name_H-M   'P 1'
#
loop_
_entity.id
_entity.type
_entity.pdbx_description
1 polymer ?
#
loop_
_entity_poly.entity_id
_entity_poly.type
_entity_poly.pdbx_seq_one_letter_code
_entity_poly.pdbx_strand_id
1 'polypeptide(L)'
;VGSEMCIRDRSEANHEDIIITELPYNVNRAELIEYIANLVNEKKIDGIADINDESDYKGMRIVIRLKSDANSNVVLNKLYKMTALQSSFSVNNVAIVNGRPKTLNLKQILEAFIAHRHDVVIRRTKFELRKAEERAHILKGLIIASQNIDEVISIIKASANQDAARQALAERFDLSEPQTAAIVAMRLGQLSGLEQDKLHAAYEEIIARIAELNLILSDDHVCRELIKKELIEIRDKYGDKRRTDIDYMAGDFNAEDFYADDDMIITISHMGYIKRTALSEFRAQNRGGVGSRGSDTRDEDFIEHIYPASMHNYLLFFTQKGRCYWLKVYDLPEGAKNAKGRAIQNLLNIEPDDAVNAVIRIKKLDDKEYVTSHNLVFATKRGIIKKTSLEAYSRPRANGVNAIIIREGDQLIGVELTNGNSEVLLANRNGRAIRFPENKVREMGRMSTGVRGMTLDGDEDEVVGMICMNADTTNNVMVISEKGYGKRSPLEDYRVTNRGGKGVKTINVTEKTGKLVAIDAVNDDNDLVIINKSGITLRIKVADIRVQGRATQGVRLINLEKRNDEIASVCCVDSDPEEEINENVLVDESEQTPLPIDIEEITEIDESVDDDELTEELPDEE
;
A
#
# COMPACT_ATOMS: atom_id res chain seq x y z
N VAL A 1 -8.51 -11.16 11.48
CA VAL A 1 -9.57 -11.84 10.74
C VAL A 1 -10.18 -10.83 9.80
N GLY A 2 -10.12 -11.07 8.50
CA GLY A 2 -10.66 -10.21 7.44
C GLY A 2 -11.87 -10.83 6.76
N SER A 3 -12.58 -10.01 6.01
CA SER A 3 -13.65 -10.44 5.10
C SER A 3 -13.06 -10.99 3.81
N GLU A 4 -13.78 -11.86 3.12
CA GLU A 4 -13.47 -12.20 1.75
C GLU A 4 -14.11 -11.15 0.83
N MET A 5 -13.26 -10.44 0.08
CA MET A 5 -13.67 -9.39 -0.86
C MET A 5 -12.95 -9.55 -2.19
N CYS A 6 -13.65 -9.29 -3.28
CA CYS A 6 -13.07 -9.26 -4.62
C CYS A 6 -13.47 -7.98 -5.37
N ILE A 7 -12.55 -7.49 -6.19
CA ILE A 7 -12.79 -6.37 -7.12
C ILE A 7 -13.26 -6.97 -8.45
N ARG A 8 -14.31 -6.45 -9.04
CA ARG A 8 -14.81 -6.85 -10.36
C ARG A 8 -15.00 -5.64 -11.26
N ASP A 9 -14.47 -5.75 -12.47
CA ASP A 9 -14.73 -4.78 -13.53
C ASP A 9 -16.18 -4.90 -14.01
N ARG A 10 -16.81 -3.77 -14.22
CA ARG A 10 -18.12 -3.68 -14.86
C ARG A 10 -17.92 -3.50 -16.36
N SER A 11 -18.54 -4.38 -17.16
CA SER A 11 -18.43 -4.37 -18.62
C SER A 11 -19.09 -3.16 -19.32
N GLU A 12 -19.80 -2.31 -18.60
CA GLU A 12 -20.42 -1.09 -19.11
C GLU A 12 -19.81 0.14 -18.42
N ALA A 13 -18.80 0.75 -19.06
CA ALA A 13 -18.17 2.02 -18.65
C ALA A 13 -17.18 2.00 -17.46
N ASN A 14 -16.02 1.38 -17.57
CA ASN A 14 -14.85 1.52 -16.67
C ASN A 14 -15.15 1.71 -15.15
N HIS A 15 -16.19 1.06 -14.65
CA HIS A 15 -16.53 1.08 -13.22
C HIS A 15 -16.11 -0.22 -12.56
N GLU A 16 -15.51 -0.12 -11.39
CA GLU A 16 -15.17 -1.26 -10.54
C GLU A 16 -16.19 -1.40 -9.40
N ASP A 17 -16.52 -2.63 -9.04
CA ASP A 17 -17.35 -2.95 -7.89
C ASP A 17 -16.55 -3.77 -6.87
N ILE A 18 -16.65 -3.45 -5.59
CA ILE A 18 -16.12 -4.28 -4.50
C ILE A 18 -17.24 -5.20 -4.02
N ILE A 19 -17.03 -6.51 -4.12
CA ILE A 19 -18.00 -7.52 -3.70
C ILE A 19 -17.50 -8.19 -2.43
N ILE A 20 -18.33 -8.19 -1.37
CA ILE A 20 -18.06 -8.83 -0.09
C ILE A 20 -18.89 -10.12 -0.02
N THR A 21 -18.21 -11.25 0.09
CA THR A 21 -18.82 -12.58 0.14
C THR A 21 -18.81 -13.20 1.53
N GLU A 22 -17.90 -12.80 2.41
CA GLU A 22 -17.82 -13.25 3.78
C GLU A 22 -17.53 -12.09 4.75
N LEU A 23 -18.08 -12.15 5.96
CA LEU A 23 -17.84 -11.19 7.04
C LEU A 23 -17.11 -11.87 8.21
N PRO A 24 -16.33 -11.11 9.00
CA PRO A 24 -15.74 -11.62 10.22
C PRO A 24 -16.82 -12.08 11.21
N TYR A 25 -16.45 -13.03 12.07
CA TYR A 25 -17.35 -13.56 13.11
C TYR A 25 -17.92 -12.44 14.00
N ASN A 26 -19.21 -12.53 14.32
CA ASN A 26 -19.98 -11.54 15.10
C ASN A 26 -20.17 -10.15 14.45
N VAL A 27 -19.93 -9.98 13.17
CA VAL A 27 -20.26 -8.74 12.46
C VAL A 27 -21.69 -8.83 11.91
N ASN A 28 -22.54 -7.90 12.33
CA ASN A 28 -23.90 -7.77 11.80
C ASN A 28 -23.85 -7.07 10.44
N ARG A 29 -24.41 -7.72 9.42
CA ARG A 29 -24.42 -7.23 8.04
C ARG A 29 -25.14 -5.89 7.88
N ALA A 30 -26.34 -5.76 8.44
CA ALA A 30 -27.14 -4.54 8.29
C ALA A 30 -26.47 -3.34 8.98
N GLU A 31 -25.96 -3.53 10.21
CA GLU A 31 -25.23 -2.49 10.94
C GLU A 31 -23.95 -2.06 10.22
N LEU A 32 -23.25 -3.02 9.59
CA LEU A 32 -22.04 -2.72 8.82
C LEU A 32 -22.36 -1.85 7.60
N ILE A 33 -23.41 -2.17 6.84
CA ILE A 33 -23.83 -1.41 5.66
C ILE A 33 -24.20 0.02 6.07
N GLU A 34 -25.01 0.17 7.13
CA GLU A 34 -25.38 1.47 7.68
C GLU A 34 -24.15 2.26 8.13
N TYR A 35 -23.21 1.61 8.80
CA TYR A 35 -21.97 2.25 9.24
C TYR A 35 -21.11 2.73 8.07
N ILE A 36 -20.97 1.93 7.01
CA ILE A 36 -20.24 2.34 5.79
C ILE A 36 -20.94 3.53 5.14
N ALA A 37 -22.28 3.50 5.00
CA ALA A 37 -23.04 4.61 4.45
C ALA A 37 -22.83 5.91 5.25
N ASN A 38 -22.78 5.83 6.58
CA ASN A 38 -22.49 6.98 7.44
C ASN A 38 -21.06 7.52 7.21
N LEU A 39 -20.04 6.66 7.05
CA LEU A 39 -18.69 7.10 6.73
C LEU A 39 -18.59 7.81 5.36
N VAL A 40 -19.38 7.38 4.38
CA VAL A 40 -19.48 8.05 3.06
C VAL A 40 -20.14 9.42 3.19
N ASN A 41 -21.26 9.52 3.93
CA ASN A 41 -21.97 10.78 4.17
C ASN A 41 -21.08 11.79 4.94
N GLU A 42 -20.28 11.32 5.88
CA GLU A 42 -19.32 12.14 6.63
C GLU A 42 -18.04 12.48 5.81
N LYS A 43 -17.95 12.05 4.56
CA LYS A 43 -16.79 12.23 3.67
C LYS A 43 -15.46 11.68 4.23
N LYS A 44 -15.55 10.64 5.07
CA LYS A 44 -14.36 9.91 5.57
C LYS A 44 -13.87 8.87 4.58
N ILE A 45 -14.78 8.28 3.79
CA ILE A 45 -14.49 7.39 2.68
C ILE A 45 -15.12 8.02 1.43
N ASP A 46 -14.28 8.49 0.52
CA ASP A 46 -14.68 8.96 -0.80
C ASP A 46 -14.57 7.83 -1.83
N GLY A 47 -15.20 8.00 -2.99
CA GLY A 47 -15.12 7.05 -4.11
C GLY A 47 -16.22 5.99 -4.13
N ILE A 48 -17.11 5.90 -3.13
CA ILE A 48 -18.27 5.02 -3.14
C ILE A 48 -19.47 5.77 -3.74
N ALA A 49 -20.13 5.14 -4.74
CA ALA A 49 -21.32 5.68 -5.37
C ALA A 49 -22.60 5.11 -4.74
N ASP A 50 -22.62 3.78 -4.46
CA ASP A 50 -23.79 3.07 -3.95
C ASP A 50 -23.40 1.81 -3.18
N ILE A 51 -24.26 1.33 -2.28
CA ILE A 51 -24.05 0.11 -1.49
C ILE A 51 -25.34 -0.70 -1.49
N ASN A 52 -25.28 -1.91 -2.04
CA ASN A 52 -26.42 -2.82 -2.17
C ASN A 52 -26.19 -4.14 -1.46
N ASP A 53 -27.21 -4.62 -0.76
CA ASP A 53 -27.25 -5.98 -0.21
C ASP A 53 -27.99 -6.89 -1.20
N GLU A 54 -27.24 -7.70 -1.93
CA GLU A 54 -27.75 -8.68 -2.89
C GLU A 54 -27.71 -10.11 -2.32
N SER A 55 -27.62 -10.26 -0.99
CA SER A 55 -27.55 -11.57 -0.34
C SER A 55 -28.84 -12.36 -0.53
N ASP A 56 -28.70 -13.62 -0.93
CA ASP A 56 -29.81 -14.55 -1.18
C ASP A 56 -29.60 -15.89 -0.43
N TYR A 57 -30.41 -16.88 -0.76
CA TYR A 57 -30.31 -18.24 -0.21
C TYR A 57 -29.02 -18.99 -0.60
N LYS A 58 -28.28 -18.51 -1.62
CA LYS A 58 -27.02 -19.10 -2.07
C LYS A 58 -25.84 -18.61 -1.25
N GLY A 59 -25.98 -17.44 -0.64
CA GLY A 59 -24.91 -16.86 0.19
C GLY A 59 -25.00 -15.36 0.38
N MET A 60 -24.04 -14.86 1.09
CA MET A 60 -23.86 -13.43 1.33
C MET A 60 -23.26 -12.76 0.08
N ARG A 61 -23.80 -11.59 -0.27
CA ARG A 61 -23.29 -10.76 -1.34
C ARG A 61 -23.62 -9.29 -1.08
N ILE A 62 -22.65 -8.51 -0.62
CA ILE A 62 -22.77 -7.06 -0.51
C ILE A 62 -21.97 -6.46 -1.67
N VAL A 63 -22.58 -5.59 -2.45
CA VAL A 63 -21.95 -4.93 -3.60
C VAL A 63 -21.78 -3.46 -3.30
N ILE A 64 -20.52 -3.01 -3.30
CA ILE A 64 -20.15 -1.61 -3.15
C ILE A 64 -19.74 -1.10 -4.52
N ARG A 65 -20.55 -0.22 -5.11
CA ARG A 65 -20.29 0.39 -6.41
C ARG A 65 -19.39 1.60 -6.24
N LEU A 66 -18.32 1.65 -7.03
CA LEU A 66 -17.38 2.76 -7.00
C LEU A 66 -17.74 3.84 -8.04
N LYS A 67 -17.28 5.07 -7.81
CA LYS A 67 -17.32 6.14 -8.81
C LYS A 67 -16.26 5.88 -9.88
N SER A 68 -16.42 6.45 -11.07
CA SER A 68 -15.51 6.27 -12.21
C SER A 68 -14.07 6.75 -11.96
N ASP A 69 -13.90 7.71 -11.05
CA ASP A 69 -12.63 8.32 -10.67
C ASP A 69 -11.99 7.68 -9.42
N ALA A 70 -12.61 6.64 -8.86
CA ALA A 70 -12.18 6.03 -7.60
C ALA A 70 -11.22 4.86 -7.83
N ASN A 71 -10.12 4.84 -7.10
CA ASN A 71 -9.21 3.69 -7.05
C ASN A 71 -9.75 2.63 -6.06
N SER A 72 -10.10 1.46 -6.57
CA SER A 72 -10.71 0.36 -5.80
C SER A 72 -9.83 -0.13 -4.65
N ASN A 73 -8.50 -0.19 -4.84
CA ASN A 73 -7.57 -0.63 -3.81
C ASN A 73 -7.51 0.35 -2.63
N VAL A 74 -7.55 1.65 -2.92
CA VAL A 74 -7.56 2.70 -1.89
C VAL A 74 -8.85 2.63 -1.06
N VAL A 75 -10.01 2.47 -1.73
CA VAL A 75 -11.31 2.31 -1.05
C VAL A 75 -11.32 1.03 -0.23
N LEU A 76 -10.82 -0.09 -0.76
CA LEU A 76 -10.69 -1.37 -0.09
C LEU A 76 -9.86 -1.26 1.21
N ASN A 77 -8.71 -0.63 1.15
CA ASN A 77 -7.84 -0.40 2.31
C ASN A 77 -8.50 0.49 3.36
N LYS A 78 -9.20 1.56 2.94
CA LYS A 78 -9.99 2.40 3.85
C LYS A 78 -11.10 1.62 4.54
N LEU A 79 -11.82 0.75 3.80
CA LEU A 79 -12.85 -0.13 4.35
C LEU A 79 -12.27 -1.09 5.41
N TYR A 80 -11.15 -1.73 5.16
CA TYR A 80 -10.48 -2.60 6.13
C TYR A 80 -10.07 -1.86 7.41
N LYS A 81 -9.54 -0.64 7.28
CA LYS A 81 -9.04 0.14 8.42
C LYS A 81 -10.15 0.79 9.25
N MET A 82 -11.20 1.27 8.60
CA MET A 82 -12.23 2.09 9.23
C MET A 82 -13.48 1.31 9.65
N THR A 83 -13.61 0.05 9.22
CA THR A 83 -14.82 -0.74 9.48
C THR A 83 -14.50 -2.10 10.12
N ALA A 84 -15.54 -2.81 10.54
CA ALA A 84 -15.43 -4.16 11.08
C ALA A 84 -15.13 -5.23 10.03
N LEU A 85 -14.89 -4.87 8.75
CA LEU A 85 -14.49 -5.80 7.71
C LEU A 85 -13.13 -6.46 7.98
N GLN A 86 -12.28 -5.82 8.76
CA GLN A 86 -11.09 -6.41 9.34
C GLN A 86 -11.09 -6.19 10.85
N SER A 87 -10.97 -7.26 11.62
CA SER A 87 -10.91 -7.20 13.07
C SER A 87 -9.78 -8.04 13.63
N SER A 88 -9.20 -7.60 14.74
CA SER A 88 -8.22 -8.41 15.48
C SER A 88 -8.93 -9.42 16.37
N PHE A 89 -8.44 -10.65 16.38
CA PHE A 89 -8.90 -11.68 17.30
C PHE A 89 -7.76 -12.10 18.23
N SER A 90 -7.90 -11.79 19.51
CA SER A 90 -6.93 -12.18 20.52
C SER A 90 -7.19 -13.61 20.98
N VAL A 91 -6.25 -14.52 20.73
CA VAL A 91 -6.35 -15.90 21.15
C VAL A 91 -6.20 -15.99 22.68
N ASN A 92 -7.27 -16.43 23.37
CA ASN A 92 -7.28 -16.67 24.81
C ASN A 92 -7.84 -18.09 25.07
N ASN A 93 -6.96 -19.09 24.98
CA ASN A 93 -7.34 -20.49 25.15
C ASN A 93 -7.32 -20.87 26.63
N VAL A 94 -8.49 -20.98 27.24
CA VAL A 94 -8.64 -21.48 28.61
C VAL A 94 -9.13 -22.92 28.54
N ALA A 95 -8.42 -23.83 29.19
CA ALA A 95 -8.80 -25.26 29.32
C ALA A 95 -8.66 -25.72 30.75
N ILE A 96 -9.43 -26.77 31.09
CA ILE A 96 -9.32 -27.44 32.42
C ILE A 96 -8.24 -28.51 32.34
N VAL A 97 -7.15 -28.32 33.05
CA VAL A 97 -6.05 -29.28 33.16
C VAL A 97 -5.93 -29.72 34.62
N ASN A 98 -6.05 -31.02 34.87
CA ASN A 98 -6.02 -31.60 36.21
C ASN A 98 -7.04 -30.96 37.18
N GLY A 99 -8.26 -30.69 36.67
CA GLY A 99 -9.36 -30.11 37.45
C GLY A 99 -9.25 -28.60 37.72
N ARG A 100 -8.28 -27.91 37.13
CA ARG A 100 -8.08 -26.46 37.30
C ARG A 100 -8.08 -25.72 35.94
N PRO A 101 -8.73 -24.56 35.82
CA PRO A 101 -8.67 -23.76 34.61
C PRO A 101 -7.27 -23.12 34.45
N LYS A 102 -6.72 -23.22 33.26
CA LYS A 102 -5.42 -22.60 32.88
C LYS A 102 -5.51 -22.01 31.49
N THR A 103 -4.92 -20.84 31.31
CA THR A 103 -4.68 -20.28 29.96
C THR A 103 -3.45 -20.96 29.36
N LEU A 104 -3.62 -21.55 28.18
CA LEU A 104 -2.61 -22.39 27.54
C LEU A 104 -2.25 -21.84 26.16
N ASN A 105 -0.99 -21.95 25.79
CA ASN A 105 -0.56 -21.79 24.40
C ASN A 105 -0.82 -23.07 23.60
N LEU A 106 -0.68 -23.01 22.27
CA LEU A 106 -0.96 -24.15 21.38
C LEU A 106 -0.17 -25.40 21.76
N LYS A 107 1.12 -25.28 22.07
CA LYS A 107 1.98 -26.40 22.47
C LYS A 107 1.45 -27.06 23.75
N GLN A 108 1.12 -26.27 24.76
CA GLN A 108 0.60 -26.77 26.05
C GLN A 108 -0.77 -27.45 25.90
N ILE A 109 -1.64 -26.97 24.98
CA ILE A 109 -2.91 -27.61 24.66
C ILE A 109 -2.68 -29.00 24.07
N LEU A 110 -1.76 -29.12 23.10
CA LEU A 110 -1.42 -30.40 22.48
C LEU A 110 -0.80 -31.37 23.49
N GLU A 111 0.11 -30.90 24.33
CA GLU A 111 0.71 -31.71 25.40
C GLU A 111 -0.36 -32.21 26.40
N ALA A 112 -1.26 -31.35 26.86
CA ALA A 112 -2.35 -31.71 27.75
C ALA A 112 -3.33 -32.71 27.12
N PHE A 113 -3.65 -32.54 25.84
CA PHE A 113 -4.50 -33.48 25.08
C PHE A 113 -3.85 -34.85 24.96
N ILE A 114 -2.56 -34.92 24.60
CA ILE A 114 -1.84 -36.20 24.50
C ILE A 114 -1.78 -36.92 25.86
N ALA A 115 -1.47 -36.16 26.92
CA ALA A 115 -1.45 -36.73 28.29
C ALA A 115 -2.83 -37.28 28.71
N HIS A 116 -3.90 -36.56 28.40
CA HIS A 116 -5.26 -37.01 28.66
C HIS A 116 -5.62 -38.26 27.84
N ARG A 117 -5.30 -38.29 26.57
CA ARG A 117 -5.54 -39.47 25.71
C ARG A 117 -4.78 -40.69 26.20
N HIS A 118 -3.53 -40.53 26.61
CA HIS A 118 -2.73 -41.58 27.19
C HIS A 118 -3.39 -42.16 28.45
N ASP A 119 -3.82 -41.31 29.41
CA ASP A 119 -4.51 -41.76 30.62
C ASP A 119 -5.83 -42.47 30.28
N VAL A 120 -6.61 -41.99 29.33
CA VAL A 120 -7.86 -42.65 28.88
C VAL A 120 -7.58 -44.02 28.28
N VAL A 121 -6.55 -44.14 27.42
CA VAL A 121 -6.18 -45.44 26.82
C VAL A 121 -5.73 -46.44 27.89
N ILE A 122 -4.88 -46.00 28.83
CA ILE A 122 -4.44 -46.86 29.95
C ILE A 122 -5.61 -47.33 30.77
N ARG A 123 -6.55 -46.46 31.14
CA ARG A 123 -7.75 -46.86 31.93
C ARG A 123 -8.66 -47.80 31.15
N ARG A 124 -8.87 -47.56 29.87
CA ARG A 124 -9.63 -48.44 28.96
C ARG A 124 -8.97 -49.80 28.85
N THR A 125 -7.68 -49.86 28.61
CA THR A 125 -6.92 -51.09 28.47
C THR A 125 -6.93 -51.92 29.78
N LYS A 126 -6.78 -51.27 30.94
CA LYS A 126 -6.92 -51.94 32.24
C LYS A 126 -8.32 -52.52 32.46
N PHE A 127 -9.36 -51.83 32.04
CA PHE A 127 -10.72 -52.33 32.14
C PHE A 127 -10.95 -53.51 31.18
N GLU A 128 -10.49 -53.43 29.95
CA GLU A 128 -10.58 -54.51 28.97
C GLU A 128 -9.78 -55.76 29.44
N LEU A 129 -8.58 -55.54 29.98
CA LEU A 129 -7.74 -56.61 30.55
C LEU A 129 -8.49 -57.35 31.65
N ARG A 130 -9.02 -56.65 32.65
CA ARG A 130 -9.79 -57.26 33.73
C ARG A 130 -10.97 -58.08 33.19
N LYS A 131 -11.71 -57.55 32.20
CA LYS A 131 -12.82 -58.26 31.56
C LYS A 131 -12.37 -59.51 30.80
N ALA A 132 -11.24 -59.41 30.09
CA ALA A 132 -10.66 -60.54 29.39
C ALA A 132 -10.15 -61.63 30.35
N GLU A 133 -9.51 -61.24 31.46
CA GLU A 133 -9.07 -62.16 32.52
C GLU A 133 -10.25 -62.83 33.18
N GLU A 134 -11.32 -62.11 33.55
CA GLU A 134 -12.58 -62.69 34.10
C GLU A 134 -13.18 -63.73 33.13
N ARG A 135 -13.17 -63.43 31.82
CA ARG A 135 -13.68 -64.31 30.76
C ARG A 135 -12.80 -65.53 30.56
N ALA A 136 -11.48 -65.36 30.52
CA ALA A 136 -10.51 -66.44 30.39
C ALA A 136 -10.60 -67.39 31.58
N HIS A 137 -10.80 -66.88 32.82
CA HIS A 137 -10.96 -67.62 34.00
C HIS A 137 -12.21 -68.56 33.94
N ILE A 138 -13.35 -68.04 33.47
CA ILE A 138 -14.57 -68.85 33.29
C ILE A 138 -14.35 -69.93 32.20
N LEU A 139 -13.77 -69.54 31.03
CA LEU A 139 -13.52 -70.50 29.97
C LEU A 139 -12.57 -71.60 30.35
N LYS A 140 -11.55 -71.35 31.19
CA LYS A 140 -10.66 -72.36 31.75
C LYS A 140 -11.43 -73.40 32.60
N GLY A 141 -12.35 -72.90 33.40
CA GLY A 141 -13.23 -73.80 34.17
C GLY A 141 -14.12 -74.67 33.28
N LEU A 142 -14.70 -74.13 32.27
CA LEU A 142 -15.52 -74.84 31.28
C LEU A 142 -14.72 -75.92 30.51
N ILE A 143 -13.46 -75.65 30.18
CA ILE A 143 -12.55 -76.56 29.50
C ILE A 143 -12.25 -77.74 30.45
N ILE A 144 -11.94 -77.51 31.73
CA ILE A 144 -11.71 -78.54 32.72
C ILE A 144 -12.96 -79.45 32.88
N ALA A 145 -14.15 -78.83 32.93
CA ALA A 145 -15.40 -79.55 33.00
C ALA A 145 -15.69 -80.39 31.75
N SER A 146 -15.35 -79.87 30.57
CA SER A 146 -15.50 -80.52 29.27
C SER A 146 -14.58 -81.77 29.15
N GLN A 147 -13.36 -81.66 29.64
CA GLN A 147 -12.39 -82.78 29.66
C GLN A 147 -12.78 -83.89 30.61
N ASN A 148 -13.56 -83.61 31.67
CA ASN A 148 -13.96 -84.54 32.71
C ASN A 148 -15.50 -84.66 32.77
N ILE A 149 -16.13 -84.74 31.65
CA ILE A 149 -17.58 -84.56 31.49
C ILE A 149 -18.40 -85.61 32.23
N ASP A 150 -18.01 -86.89 32.21
CA ASP A 150 -18.73 -87.97 32.84
C ASP A 150 -18.74 -87.79 34.35
N GLU A 151 -17.61 -87.38 34.93
CA GLU A 151 -17.46 -87.13 36.36
C GLU A 151 -18.28 -85.88 36.77
N VAL A 152 -18.25 -84.83 36.03
CA VAL A 152 -19.04 -83.60 36.25
C VAL A 152 -20.53 -83.90 36.23
N ILE A 153 -21.02 -84.68 35.25
CA ILE A 153 -22.43 -85.09 35.15
C ILE A 153 -22.82 -86.00 36.38
N SER A 154 -21.94 -86.89 36.79
CA SER A 154 -22.16 -87.74 37.94
C SER A 154 -22.32 -86.93 39.23
N ILE A 155 -21.43 -85.92 39.45
CA ILE A 155 -21.48 -85.05 40.64
C ILE A 155 -22.76 -84.21 40.64
N ILE A 156 -23.14 -83.64 39.51
CA ILE A 156 -24.36 -82.82 39.39
C ILE A 156 -25.61 -83.64 39.64
N LYS A 157 -25.67 -84.86 39.14
CA LYS A 157 -26.81 -85.79 39.37
C LYS A 157 -26.90 -86.28 40.82
N ALA A 158 -25.76 -86.41 41.49
CA ALA A 158 -25.72 -86.88 42.91
C ALA A 158 -26.04 -85.77 43.92
N SER A 159 -25.99 -84.50 43.48
CA SER A 159 -26.21 -83.32 44.33
C SER A 159 -27.69 -83.02 44.53
N ALA A 160 -28.09 -82.65 45.78
CA ALA A 160 -29.47 -82.33 46.12
C ALA A 160 -30.03 -81.05 45.57
N ASN A 161 -29.17 -80.07 45.31
CA ASN A 161 -29.51 -78.75 44.73
C ASN A 161 -28.31 -78.16 44.00
N GLN A 162 -28.52 -77.02 43.29
CA GLN A 162 -27.47 -76.36 42.50
C GLN A 162 -26.30 -75.87 43.34
N ASP A 163 -26.53 -75.39 44.56
CA ASP A 163 -25.48 -74.86 45.41
C ASP A 163 -24.61 -76.04 45.97
N ALA A 164 -25.20 -77.17 46.32
CA ALA A 164 -24.46 -78.37 46.66
C ALA A 164 -23.64 -78.93 45.50
N ALA A 165 -24.16 -78.83 44.24
CA ALA A 165 -23.42 -79.22 43.06
C ALA A 165 -22.21 -78.25 42.78
N ARG A 166 -22.39 -76.97 43.01
CA ARG A 166 -21.31 -75.98 42.90
C ARG A 166 -20.19 -76.23 43.89
N GLN A 167 -20.56 -76.50 45.15
CA GLN A 167 -19.60 -76.80 46.22
C GLN A 167 -18.83 -78.10 45.94
N ALA A 168 -19.49 -79.15 45.54
CA ALA A 168 -18.86 -80.44 45.24
C ALA A 168 -17.91 -80.35 44.03
N LEU A 169 -18.29 -79.57 43.02
CA LEU A 169 -17.41 -79.27 41.85
C LEU A 169 -16.21 -78.43 42.24
N ALA A 170 -16.40 -77.45 43.15
CA ALA A 170 -15.31 -76.59 43.62
C ALA A 170 -14.25 -77.43 44.39
N GLU A 171 -14.70 -78.27 45.31
CA GLU A 171 -13.82 -79.13 46.10
C GLU A 171 -13.10 -80.18 45.24
N ARG A 172 -13.78 -80.76 44.25
CA ARG A 172 -13.23 -81.83 43.42
C ARG A 172 -12.19 -81.35 42.37
N PHE A 173 -12.45 -80.23 41.72
CA PHE A 173 -11.62 -79.73 40.63
C PHE A 173 -10.85 -78.47 40.98
N ASP A 174 -10.87 -78.01 42.21
CA ASP A 174 -10.24 -76.75 42.70
C ASP A 174 -10.70 -75.54 41.83
N LEU A 175 -12.03 -75.48 41.67
CA LEU A 175 -12.65 -74.44 40.85
C LEU A 175 -13.22 -73.32 41.72
N SER A 176 -13.13 -72.08 41.19
CA SER A 176 -13.73 -70.91 41.84
C SER A 176 -15.25 -70.88 41.69
N GLU A 177 -15.95 -70.17 42.58
CA GLU A 177 -17.40 -69.97 42.51
C GLU A 177 -17.93 -69.51 41.16
N PRO A 178 -17.33 -68.47 40.45
CA PRO A 178 -17.76 -68.11 39.12
C PRO A 178 -17.61 -69.22 38.07
N GLN A 179 -16.59 -70.07 38.19
CA GLN A 179 -16.38 -71.21 37.29
C GLN A 179 -17.43 -72.27 37.51
N THR A 180 -17.68 -72.67 38.75
CA THR A 180 -18.68 -73.70 39.11
C THR A 180 -20.11 -73.24 38.77
N ALA A 181 -20.41 -71.97 38.98
CA ALA A 181 -21.68 -71.38 38.55
C ALA A 181 -21.88 -71.45 37.01
N ALA A 182 -20.83 -71.20 36.26
CA ALA A 182 -20.87 -71.32 34.79
C ALA A 182 -21.03 -72.77 34.31
N ILE A 183 -20.36 -73.75 35.02
CA ILE A 183 -20.46 -75.15 34.70
C ILE A 183 -21.88 -75.68 35.00
N VAL A 184 -22.47 -75.36 36.14
CA VAL A 184 -23.84 -75.78 36.47
C VAL A 184 -24.89 -75.17 35.59
N ALA A 185 -24.65 -73.97 35.05
CA ALA A 185 -25.52 -73.31 34.08
C ALA A 185 -25.33 -73.78 32.59
N MET A 186 -24.39 -74.70 32.36
CA MET A 186 -24.06 -75.22 31.03
C MET A 186 -25.17 -76.08 30.47
N ARG A 187 -25.50 -75.87 29.18
CA ARG A 187 -26.52 -76.69 28.49
C ARG A 187 -25.91 -78.00 27.97
N LEU A 188 -26.64 -79.08 27.98
CA LEU A 188 -26.19 -80.40 27.50
C LEU A 188 -25.68 -80.38 26.06
N GLY A 189 -26.29 -79.57 25.20
CA GLY A 189 -25.81 -79.38 23.81
C GLY A 189 -24.40 -78.79 23.66
N GLN A 190 -23.90 -78.10 24.70
CA GLN A 190 -22.56 -77.51 24.72
C GLN A 190 -21.45 -78.51 25.06
N LEU A 191 -21.85 -79.78 25.33
CA LEU A 191 -20.93 -80.85 25.65
C LEU A 191 -20.50 -81.68 24.40
N SER A 192 -20.95 -81.28 23.19
CA SER A 192 -20.53 -81.92 21.95
C SER A 192 -19.07 -81.62 21.60
N GLY A 193 -18.40 -82.56 20.92
CA GLY A 193 -16.98 -82.38 20.55
C GLY A 193 -16.73 -81.11 19.73
N LEU A 194 -17.67 -80.72 18.83
CA LEU A 194 -17.58 -79.47 18.02
C LEU A 194 -17.62 -78.24 18.95
N GLU A 195 -18.37 -78.24 20.02
CA GLU A 195 -18.43 -77.15 20.99
C GLU A 195 -17.19 -77.07 21.89
N GLN A 196 -16.54 -78.21 22.17
CA GLN A 196 -15.26 -78.24 22.88
C GLN A 196 -14.16 -77.57 22.11
N ASP A 197 -14.07 -77.84 20.80
CA ASP A 197 -13.10 -77.15 19.93
C ASP A 197 -13.35 -75.62 19.87
N LYS A 198 -14.61 -75.20 19.89
CA LYS A 198 -14.96 -73.76 19.98
C LYS A 198 -14.56 -73.12 21.31
N LEU A 199 -14.69 -73.84 22.44
CA LEU A 199 -14.26 -73.35 23.73
C LEU A 199 -12.75 -73.19 23.80
N HIS A 200 -11.98 -74.12 23.25
CA HIS A 200 -10.55 -74.02 23.15
C HIS A 200 -10.12 -72.86 22.25
N ALA A 201 -10.69 -72.70 21.03
CA ALA A 201 -10.43 -71.58 20.16
C ALA A 201 -10.74 -70.23 20.82
N ALA A 202 -11.90 -70.12 21.51
CA ALA A 202 -12.28 -68.89 22.22
C ALA A 202 -11.34 -68.58 23.40
N TYR A 203 -10.81 -69.58 24.05
CA TYR A 203 -9.80 -69.38 25.11
C TYR A 203 -8.47 -68.90 24.56
N GLU A 204 -7.99 -69.49 23.48
CA GLU A 204 -6.75 -69.04 22.79
C GLU A 204 -6.86 -67.63 22.29
N GLU A 205 -7.98 -67.24 21.70
CA GLU A 205 -8.25 -65.87 21.25
C GLU A 205 -8.19 -64.87 22.41
N ILE A 206 -8.80 -65.19 23.55
CA ILE A 206 -8.77 -64.31 24.72
C ILE A 206 -7.36 -64.22 25.32
N ILE A 207 -6.62 -65.33 25.39
CA ILE A 207 -5.24 -65.31 25.87
C ILE A 207 -4.34 -64.44 24.98
N ALA A 208 -4.51 -64.54 23.64
CA ALA A 208 -3.82 -63.65 22.72
C ALA A 208 -4.18 -62.18 22.97
N ARG A 209 -5.48 -61.88 23.17
CA ARG A 209 -5.94 -60.54 23.49
C ARG A 209 -5.37 -60.03 24.84
N ILE A 210 -5.29 -60.87 25.90
CA ILE A 210 -4.66 -60.52 27.18
C ILE A 210 -3.18 -60.18 26.98
N ALA A 211 -2.47 -60.93 26.15
CA ALA A 211 -1.08 -60.63 25.83
C ALA A 211 -0.90 -59.26 25.12
N GLU A 212 -1.77 -58.96 24.16
CA GLU A 212 -1.79 -57.63 23.51
C GLU A 212 -2.07 -56.50 24.49
N LEU A 213 -3.07 -56.64 25.36
CA LEU A 213 -3.44 -55.63 26.36
C LEU A 213 -2.32 -55.40 27.38
N ASN A 214 -1.64 -56.48 27.81
CA ASN A 214 -0.47 -56.38 28.66
C ASN A 214 0.71 -55.68 27.99
N LEU A 215 0.93 -55.91 26.70
CA LEU A 215 1.96 -55.23 25.93
C LEU A 215 1.71 -53.72 25.89
N ILE A 216 0.45 -53.31 25.64
CA ILE A 216 0.06 -51.88 25.66
C ILE A 216 0.29 -51.22 27.03
N LEU A 217 0.10 -51.95 28.12
CA LEU A 217 0.29 -51.43 29.47
C LEU A 217 1.76 -51.42 29.93
N SER A 218 2.60 -52.31 29.38
CA SER A 218 4.01 -52.41 29.74
C SER A 218 4.94 -51.54 28.91
N ASP A 219 4.55 -51.22 27.66
CA ASP A 219 5.38 -50.47 26.74
C ASP A 219 4.67 -49.15 26.31
N ASP A 220 5.20 -48.02 26.78
CA ASP A 220 4.72 -46.66 26.45
C ASP A 220 4.77 -46.37 24.93
N HIS A 221 5.74 -46.94 24.20
CA HIS A 221 5.85 -46.77 22.75
C HIS A 221 4.65 -47.43 22.05
N VAL A 222 4.28 -48.63 22.42
CA VAL A 222 3.11 -49.33 21.86
C VAL A 222 1.82 -48.59 22.16
N CYS A 223 1.69 -48.04 23.37
CA CYS A 223 0.55 -47.22 23.76
C CYS A 223 0.45 -45.95 22.86
N ARG A 224 1.56 -45.27 22.59
CA ARG A 224 1.58 -44.08 21.71
C ARG A 224 1.27 -44.41 20.26
N GLU A 225 1.77 -45.52 19.74
CA GLU A 225 1.42 -45.96 18.38
C GLU A 225 -0.07 -46.31 18.26
N LEU A 226 -0.68 -46.89 19.29
CA LEU A 226 -2.13 -47.13 19.34
C LEU A 226 -2.90 -45.79 19.30
N ILE A 227 -2.50 -44.82 20.14
CA ILE A 227 -3.09 -43.47 20.15
C ILE A 227 -2.98 -42.83 18.78
N LYS A 228 -1.81 -42.90 18.13
CA LYS A 228 -1.56 -42.37 16.81
C LYS A 228 -2.46 -43.01 15.74
N LYS A 229 -2.62 -44.34 15.78
CA LYS A 229 -3.50 -45.07 14.86
C LYS A 229 -4.95 -44.58 15.00
N GLU A 230 -5.48 -44.52 16.23
CA GLU A 230 -6.83 -44.02 16.48
C GLU A 230 -7.05 -42.59 16.01
N LEU A 231 -6.06 -41.68 16.19
CA LEU A 231 -6.14 -40.32 15.74
C LEU A 231 -6.11 -40.22 14.21
N ILE A 232 -5.34 -41.06 13.52
CA ILE A 232 -5.31 -41.13 12.04
C ILE A 232 -6.67 -41.57 11.51
N GLU A 233 -7.29 -42.58 12.11
CA GLU A 233 -8.64 -43.05 11.73
C GLU A 233 -9.68 -41.93 11.88
N ILE A 234 -9.62 -41.14 12.97
CA ILE A 234 -10.51 -39.99 13.18
C ILE A 234 -10.24 -38.91 12.13
N ARG A 235 -8.96 -38.61 11.88
CA ARG A 235 -8.58 -37.63 10.84
C ARG A 235 -9.11 -38.00 9.46
N ASP A 236 -8.94 -39.26 9.07
CA ASP A 236 -9.32 -39.73 7.73
C ASP A 236 -10.85 -39.76 7.52
N LYS A 237 -11.60 -39.95 8.62
CA LYS A 237 -13.06 -39.98 8.60
C LYS A 237 -13.71 -38.60 8.70
N TYR A 238 -13.12 -37.66 9.44
CA TYR A 238 -13.75 -36.37 9.80
C TYR A 238 -12.90 -35.16 9.46
N GLY A 239 -11.69 -35.36 8.89
CA GLY A 239 -10.79 -34.25 8.55
C GLY A 239 -11.34 -33.42 7.39
N ASP A 240 -11.43 -32.12 7.58
CA ASP A 240 -11.75 -31.12 6.56
C ASP A 240 -10.55 -30.22 6.26
N LYS A 241 -10.65 -29.46 5.16
CA LYS A 241 -9.62 -28.49 4.82
C LYS A 241 -9.69 -27.28 5.77
N ARG A 242 -8.52 -26.69 6.05
CA ARG A 242 -8.45 -25.44 6.81
C ARG A 242 -9.19 -24.35 6.02
N ARG A 243 -10.09 -23.61 6.67
CA ARG A 243 -10.86 -22.51 6.05
C ARG A 243 -10.13 -21.18 6.09
N THR A 244 -9.28 -20.98 7.11
CA THR A 244 -8.53 -19.73 7.30
C THR A 244 -7.14 -19.86 6.68
N ASP A 245 -6.76 -18.96 5.82
CA ASP A 245 -5.42 -18.90 5.25
C ASP A 245 -4.41 -18.39 6.28
N ILE A 246 -3.15 -18.78 6.13
CA ILE A 246 -2.03 -18.28 6.93
C ILE A 246 -1.24 -17.34 6.03
N ASP A 247 -1.38 -16.05 6.27
CA ASP A 247 -0.61 -15.02 5.60
C ASP A 247 0.59 -14.61 6.47
N TYR A 248 1.80 -14.78 5.94
CA TYR A 248 3.05 -14.37 6.59
C TYR A 248 3.44 -12.93 6.27
N MET A 249 2.77 -12.30 5.30
CA MET A 249 3.03 -10.95 4.81
C MET A 249 2.05 -9.91 5.35
N ALA A 250 1.12 -10.29 6.23
CA ALA A 250 0.20 -9.34 6.86
C ALA A 250 0.98 -8.37 7.77
N GLY A 251 1.66 -7.42 7.12
CA GLY A 251 2.25 -6.25 7.77
C GLY A 251 1.16 -5.23 8.13
N ASP A 252 1.49 -4.31 9.01
CA ASP A 252 0.66 -3.14 9.25
C ASP A 252 0.48 -2.38 7.93
N PHE A 253 -0.75 -1.94 7.64
CA PHE A 253 -1.02 -1.06 6.51
C PHE A 253 -0.15 0.18 6.60
N ASN A 254 0.60 0.46 5.55
CA ASN A 254 1.31 1.71 5.42
C ASN A 254 0.31 2.84 5.16
N ALA A 255 0.62 4.05 5.62
CA ALA A 255 -0.22 5.22 5.31
C ALA A 255 -0.38 5.44 3.79
N GLU A 256 0.59 4.99 3.00
CA GLU A 256 0.60 5.04 1.54
C GLU A 256 -0.52 4.21 0.89
N ASP A 257 -0.92 3.09 1.52
CA ASP A 257 -1.98 2.19 1.00
C ASP A 257 -3.37 2.85 0.95
N PHE A 258 -3.52 4.05 1.56
CA PHE A 258 -4.78 4.82 1.60
C PHE A 258 -4.86 5.95 0.59
N TYR A 259 -3.81 6.16 -0.19
CA TYR A 259 -3.73 7.20 -1.21
C TYR A 259 -3.35 6.56 -2.55
N ALA A 260 -4.05 6.93 -3.63
CA ALA A 260 -3.60 6.62 -4.97
C ALA A 260 -2.29 7.38 -5.25
N ASP A 261 -1.40 6.80 -6.06
CA ASP A 261 -0.13 7.44 -6.42
C ASP A 261 -0.32 8.36 -7.64
N ASP A 262 -1.21 9.36 -7.48
CA ASP A 262 -1.54 10.34 -8.52
C ASP A 262 -0.46 11.41 -8.63
N ASP A 263 -0.31 11.96 -9.83
CA ASP A 263 0.59 13.08 -10.09
C ASP A 263 -0.01 14.40 -9.62
N MET A 264 0.75 15.10 -8.80
CA MET A 264 0.38 16.36 -8.17
C MET A 264 1.34 17.49 -8.52
N ILE A 265 0.81 18.70 -8.55
CA ILE A 265 1.60 19.94 -8.57
C ILE A 265 1.59 20.54 -7.18
N ILE A 266 2.77 20.74 -6.63
CA ILE A 266 2.97 21.39 -5.35
C ILE A 266 3.34 22.83 -5.62
N THR A 267 2.60 23.77 -5.04
CA THR A 267 2.87 25.20 -5.15
C THR A 267 3.23 25.77 -3.79
N ILE A 268 4.28 26.59 -3.74
CA ILE A 268 4.72 27.34 -2.55
C ILE A 268 4.73 28.82 -2.90
N SER A 269 4.00 29.61 -2.11
CA SER A 269 3.99 31.07 -2.30
C SER A 269 5.15 31.74 -1.58
N HIS A 270 5.45 32.99 -1.94
CA HIS A 270 6.49 33.83 -1.33
C HIS A 270 6.31 33.97 0.18
N MET A 271 5.07 34.06 0.67
CA MET A 271 4.75 34.11 2.10
C MET A 271 4.75 32.72 2.76
N GLY A 272 5.14 31.66 2.05
CA GLY A 272 5.27 30.30 2.60
C GLY A 272 3.95 29.54 2.73
N TYR A 273 2.93 29.83 1.92
CA TYR A 273 1.74 29.00 1.81
C TYR A 273 1.98 27.86 0.83
N ILE A 274 1.66 26.64 1.25
CA ILE A 274 1.84 25.42 0.46
C ILE A 274 0.51 24.71 0.23
N LYS A 275 0.34 24.15 -0.95
CA LYS A 275 -0.74 23.23 -1.31
C LYS A 275 -0.28 22.22 -2.34
N ARG A 276 -1.01 21.11 -2.45
CA ARG A 276 -0.95 20.19 -3.58
C ARG A 276 -2.24 20.33 -4.41
N THR A 277 -2.12 20.22 -5.71
CA THR A 277 -3.23 20.28 -6.67
C THR A 277 -3.01 19.19 -7.70
N ALA A 278 -4.07 18.47 -8.11
CA ALA A 278 -3.96 17.45 -9.12
C ALA A 278 -3.44 18.04 -10.45
N LEU A 279 -2.56 17.32 -11.15
CA LEU A 279 -1.99 17.78 -12.43
C LEU A 279 -3.09 18.03 -13.47
N SER A 280 -4.17 17.26 -13.45
CA SER A 280 -5.34 17.37 -14.33
C SER A 280 -6.08 18.72 -14.25
N GLU A 281 -5.93 19.50 -13.16
CA GLU A 281 -6.51 20.85 -13.06
C GLU A 281 -5.77 21.90 -13.92
N PHE A 282 -4.57 21.58 -14.42
CA PHE A 282 -3.74 22.48 -15.23
C PHE A 282 -3.80 22.08 -16.71
N ARG A 283 -4.78 22.61 -17.45
CA ARG A 283 -4.94 22.33 -18.89
C ARG A 283 -3.82 22.96 -19.71
N ALA A 284 -3.34 22.25 -20.75
CA ALA A 284 -2.38 22.77 -21.71
C ALA A 284 -2.96 23.92 -22.54
N GLN A 285 -2.13 24.90 -22.90
CA GLN A 285 -2.47 26.07 -23.74
C GLN A 285 -1.41 26.30 -24.82
N ASN A 286 -1.82 26.88 -25.93
CA ASN A 286 -0.89 27.19 -27.02
C ASN A 286 0.09 28.33 -26.65
N ARG A 287 1.25 28.31 -27.27
CA ARG A 287 2.29 29.34 -27.13
C ARG A 287 1.75 30.76 -27.39
N GLY A 288 2.10 31.70 -26.51
CA GLY A 288 1.67 33.10 -26.61
C GLY A 288 0.29 33.38 -26.04
N GLY A 289 -0.32 32.42 -25.35
CA GLY A 289 -1.57 32.58 -24.61
C GLY A 289 -1.45 33.59 -23.45
N VAL A 290 -2.62 33.98 -22.90
CA VAL A 290 -2.71 34.94 -21.77
C VAL A 290 -2.54 34.23 -20.43
N GLY A 291 -2.62 32.89 -20.39
CA GLY A 291 -2.61 32.08 -19.17
C GLY A 291 -3.94 32.08 -18.42
N SER A 292 -4.05 31.25 -17.41
CA SER A 292 -5.17 31.19 -16.49
C SER A 292 -4.71 31.45 -15.05
N ARG A 293 -5.63 31.86 -14.15
CA ARG A 293 -5.27 32.14 -12.76
C ARG A 293 -4.94 30.85 -12.05
N GLY A 294 -3.70 30.69 -11.60
CA GLY A 294 -3.18 29.45 -11.00
C GLY A 294 -3.30 29.39 -9.47
N SER A 295 -3.54 30.52 -8.81
CA SER A 295 -3.76 30.60 -7.37
C SER A 295 -4.39 31.94 -7.00
N ASP A 296 -5.29 31.96 -6.04
CA ASP A 296 -5.66 33.18 -5.33
C ASP A 296 -4.68 33.39 -4.19
N THR A 297 -3.82 34.36 -4.35
CA THR A 297 -2.85 34.79 -3.34
C THR A 297 -3.45 35.92 -2.49
N ARG A 298 -2.82 36.22 -1.34
CA ARG A 298 -3.12 37.44 -0.58
C ARG A 298 -2.55 38.65 -1.31
N ASP A 299 -3.00 39.83 -0.97
CA ASP A 299 -2.37 41.07 -1.45
C ASP A 299 -0.86 41.00 -1.12
N GLU A 300 -0.01 41.24 -2.12
CA GLU A 300 1.46 41.18 -2.06
C GLU A 300 2.08 39.77 -2.03
N ASP A 301 1.30 38.66 -2.12
CA ASP A 301 1.82 37.29 -2.21
C ASP A 301 1.76 36.78 -3.66
N PHE A 302 2.71 35.92 -4.04
CA PHE A 302 2.78 35.28 -5.36
C PHE A 302 3.38 33.88 -5.24
N ILE A 303 3.13 33.02 -6.23
CA ILE A 303 3.73 31.69 -6.28
C ILE A 303 5.22 31.83 -6.62
N GLU A 304 6.08 31.40 -5.71
CA GLU A 304 7.53 31.46 -5.89
C GLU A 304 8.09 30.14 -6.42
N HIS A 305 7.51 29.00 -6.01
CA HIS A 305 8.00 27.68 -6.39
C HIS A 305 6.87 26.75 -6.81
N ILE A 306 7.17 25.90 -7.83
CA ILE A 306 6.31 24.83 -8.31
C ILE A 306 7.15 23.56 -8.38
N TYR A 307 6.58 22.43 -7.91
CA TYR A 307 7.25 21.13 -7.95
C TYR A 307 6.26 20.04 -8.38
N PRO A 308 6.55 19.26 -9.43
CA PRO A 308 5.77 18.06 -9.75
C PRO A 308 6.20 16.92 -8.83
N ALA A 309 5.23 16.17 -8.30
CA ALA A 309 5.50 15.00 -7.47
C ALA A 309 4.30 14.06 -7.46
N SER A 310 4.52 12.74 -7.33
CA SER A 310 3.44 11.80 -7.07
C SER A 310 3.13 11.70 -5.56
N MET A 311 1.93 11.21 -5.23
CA MET A 311 1.40 11.19 -3.86
C MET A 311 2.29 10.45 -2.86
N HIS A 312 2.95 9.37 -3.29
CA HIS A 312 3.78 8.53 -2.42
C HIS A 312 5.22 9.04 -2.26
N ASN A 313 5.61 10.11 -2.97
CA ASN A 313 6.96 10.63 -2.87
C ASN A 313 7.22 11.27 -1.51
N TYR A 314 8.48 11.20 -1.07
CA TYR A 314 9.01 12.06 -0.03
C TYR A 314 9.43 13.40 -0.63
N LEU A 315 9.12 14.46 0.08
CA LEU A 315 9.63 15.79 -0.18
C LEU A 315 10.64 16.16 0.88
N LEU A 316 11.84 16.49 0.44
CA LEU A 316 12.89 17.08 1.29
C LEU A 316 12.85 18.58 1.09
N PHE A 317 12.52 19.31 2.14
CA PHE A 317 12.46 20.77 2.13
C PHE A 317 13.79 21.33 2.65
N PHE A 318 14.46 22.14 1.86
CA PHE A 318 15.71 22.81 2.22
C PHE A 318 15.46 24.28 2.42
N THR A 319 15.87 24.78 3.59
CA THR A 319 15.65 26.18 3.96
C THR A 319 16.83 27.08 3.59
N GLN A 320 16.60 28.39 3.59
CA GLN A 320 17.63 29.40 3.36
C GLN A 320 18.82 29.28 4.32
N LYS A 321 18.55 28.91 5.58
CA LYS A 321 19.58 28.67 6.61
C LYS A 321 20.29 27.33 6.45
N GLY A 322 19.95 26.55 5.43
CA GLY A 322 20.59 25.25 5.12
C GLY A 322 20.13 24.09 5.98
N ARG A 323 18.89 24.07 6.44
CA ARG A 323 18.26 22.93 7.11
C ARG A 323 17.46 22.10 6.13
N CYS A 324 17.27 20.81 6.47
CA CYS A 324 16.45 19.86 5.72
C CYS A 324 15.33 19.32 6.60
N TYR A 325 14.10 19.31 6.08
CA TYR A 325 12.91 18.71 6.66
C TYR A 325 12.27 17.73 5.68
N TRP A 326 11.40 16.82 6.18
CA TRP A 326 10.75 15.80 5.38
C TRP A 326 9.24 15.86 5.54
N LEU A 327 8.50 15.68 4.44
CA LEU A 327 7.08 15.38 4.43
C LEU A 327 6.77 14.39 3.30
N LYS A 328 5.71 13.63 3.44
CA LYS A 328 5.09 12.90 2.34
C LYS A 328 4.15 13.82 1.57
N VAL A 329 4.00 13.61 0.26
CA VAL A 329 3.09 14.43 -0.56
C VAL A 329 1.66 14.32 -0.07
N TYR A 330 1.21 13.14 0.36
CA TYR A 330 -0.14 12.96 0.90
C TYR A 330 -0.40 13.71 2.22
N ASP A 331 0.63 14.11 2.97
CA ASP A 331 0.49 14.93 4.18
C ASP A 331 0.29 16.43 3.88
N LEU A 332 0.49 16.85 2.63
CA LEU A 332 0.27 18.22 2.21
C LEU A 332 -1.24 18.52 2.08
N PRO A 333 -1.67 19.75 2.39
CA PRO A 333 -3.06 20.14 2.21
C PRO A 333 -3.42 20.13 0.71
N GLU A 334 -4.49 19.43 0.39
CA GLU A 334 -5.10 19.46 -0.93
C GLU A 334 -5.88 20.76 -1.13
N GLY A 335 -5.78 21.31 -2.31
CA GLY A 335 -6.46 22.55 -2.65
C GLY A 335 -6.71 22.67 -4.15
N ALA A 336 -7.90 23.11 -4.53
CA ALA A 336 -8.21 23.46 -5.90
C ALA A 336 -7.21 24.49 -6.44
N LYS A 337 -7.10 24.62 -7.77
CA LYS A 337 -6.21 25.55 -8.47
C LYS A 337 -6.21 26.95 -7.86
N ASN A 338 -7.38 27.48 -7.49
CA ASN A 338 -7.54 28.83 -6.93
C ASN A 338 -7.44 28.92 -5.40
N ALA A 339 -7.22 27.82 -4.69
CA ALA A 339 -7.10 27.85 -3.23
C ALA A 339 -5.79 28.48 -2.76
N LYS A 340 -5.77 29.11 -1.59
CA LYS A 340 -4.59 29.80 -1.02
C LYS A 340 -3.59 28.86 -0.36
N GLY A 341 -3.95 27.61 -0.06
CA GLY A 341 -3.11 26.66 0.67
C GLY A 341 -3.05 26.93 2.19
N ARG A 342 -2.08 26.29 2.87
CA ARG A 342 -1.81 26.47 4.30
C ARG A 342 -0.37 26.89 4.52
N ALA A 343 -0.11 27.64 5.59
CA ALA A 343 1.24 28.05 5.95
C ALA A 343 2.12 26.81 6.22
N ILE A 344 3.28 26.74 5.59
CA ILE A 344 4.23 25.62 5.70
C ILE A 344 4.74 25.43 7.13
N GLN A 345 4.80 26.51 7.91
CA GLN A 345 5.16 26.51 9.33
C GLN A 345 4.19 25.70 10.22
N ASN A 346 2.95 25.47 9.76
CA ASN A 346 1.99 24.59 10.42
C ASN A 346 2.24 23.11 10.13
N LEU A 347 3.02 22.79 9.11
CA LEU A 347 3.33 21.42 8.69
C LEU A 347 4.76 21.03 9.09
N LEU A 348 5.70 21.97 9.02
CA LEU A 348 7.11 21.77 9.34
C LEU A 348 7.52 22.69 10.49
N ASN A 349 8.30 22.17 11.40
CA ASN A 349 8.81 22.94 12.54
C ASN A 349 10.00 23.84 12.11
N ILE A 350 9.70 24.78 11.21
CA ILE A 350 10.68 25.75 10.67
C ILE A 350 10.73 26.98 11.59
N GLU A 351 11.93 27.55 11.77
CA GLU A 351 12.11 28.80 12.51
C GLU A 351 11.37 29.95 11.82
N PRO A 352 10.78 30.92 12.57
CA PRO A 352 9.96 31.99 11.98
C PRO A 352 10.70 32.91 10.96
N ASP A 353 12.04 32.99 11.08
CA ASP A 353 12.92 33.80 10.23
C ASP A 353 13.66 32.99 9.17
N ASP A 354 13.20 31.76 8.89
CA ASP A 354 13.72 30.87 7.85
C ASP A 354 12.64 30.60 6.79
N ALA A 355 13.03 30.44 5.54
CA ALA A 355 12.15 30.17 4.41
C ALA A 355 12.62 28.94 3.62
N VAL A 356 11.69 28.25 2.98
CA VAL A 356 11.99 27.12 2.09
C VAL A 356 12.46 27.67 0.74
N ASN A 357 13.66 27.25 0.30
CA ASN A 357 14.24 27.68 -0.98
C ASN A 357 14.40 26.54 -2.01
N ALA A 358 14.35 25.30 -1.58
CA ALA A 358 14.42 24.17 -2.50
C ALA A 358 13.63 22.99 -1.96
N VAL A 359 13.00 22.26 -2.87
CA VAL A 359 12.29 21.04 -2.53
C VAL A 359 12.75 19.94 -3.49
N ILE A 360 13.10 18.79 -2.94
CA ILE A 360 13.53 17.62 -3.69
C ILE A 360 12.55 16.50 -3.50
N ARG A 361 12.10 15.94 -4.60
CA ARG A 361 11.30 14.73 -4.67
C ARG A 361 12.18 13.50 -4.56
N ILE A 362 11.90 12.63 -3.62
CA ILE A 362 12.56 11.34 -3.42
C ILE A 362 11.54 10.22 -3.52
N LYS A 363 11.77 9.25 -4.39
CA LYS A 363 10.85 8.12 -4.59
C LYS A 363 10.80 7.18 -3.39
N LYS A 364 11.95 6.76 -2.85
CA LYS A 364 12.06 5.80 -1.73
C LYS A 364 13.24 6.13 -0.83
N LEU A 365 13.00 6.37 0.47
CA LEU A 365 14.05 6.56 1.47
C LEU A 365 14.43 5.27 2.20
N ASP A 366 13.59 4.25 2.14
CA ASP A 366 13.77 2.97 2.85
C ASP A 366 14.63 1.98 2.06
N ASP A 367 14.84 2.22 0.77
CA ASP A 367 15.66 1.41 -0.10
C ASP A 367 17.14 1.76 0.07
N LYS A 368 17.91 0.84 0.69
CA LYS A 368 19.33 1.06 0.96
C LYS A 368 20.17 1.21 -0.30
N GLU A 369 19.85 0.49 -1.37
CA GLU A 369 20.58 0.56 -2.63
C GLU A 369 20.33 1.93 -3.30
N TYR A 370 19.08 2.37 -3.31
CA TYR A 370 18.71 3.68 -3.82
C TYR A 370 19.41 4.82 -3.07
N VAL A 371 19.37 4.85 -1.73
CA VAL A 371 19.97 5.95 -0.95
C VAL A 371 21.50 5.98 -0.98
N THR A 372 22.16 4.85 -1.16
CA THR A 372 23.62 4.78 -1.28
C THR A 372 24.13 5.11 -2.68
N SER A 373 23.30 4.89 -3.72
CA SER A 373 23.66 5.18 -5.12
C SER A 373 23.39 6.62 -5.55
N HIS A 374 22.65 7.39 -4.73
CA HIS A 374 22.27 8.77 -5.06
C HIS A 374 22.92 9.81 -4.15
N ASN A 375 23.14 10.99 -4.71
CA ASN A 375 23.71 12.15 -4.00
C ASN A 375 22.78 13.35 -4.12
N LEU A 376 22.88 14.27 -3.18
CA LEU A 376 22.29 15.59 -3.25
C LEU A 376 23.37 16.61 -3.57
N VAL A 377 23.15 17.38 -4.62
CA VAL A 377 24.03 18.49 -5.04
C VAL A 377 23.34 19.80 -4.69
N PHE A 378 24.03 20.66 -3.96
CA PHE A 378 23.55 21.93 -3.45
C PHE A 378 24.22 23.07 -4.19
N ALA A 379 23.49 24.12 -4.53
CA ALA A 379 24.06 25.35 -5.05
C ALA A 379 23.59 26.56 -4.24
N THR A 380 24.49 27.54 -4.05
CA THR A 380 24.18 28.79 -3.37
C THR A 380 24.22 29.98 -4.33
N LYS A 381 23.58 31.06 -3.93
CA LYS A 381 23.48 32.32 -4.67
C LYS A 381 24.85 32.91 -5.03
N ARG A 382 25.86 32.73 -4.17
CA ARG A 382 27.24 33.18 -4.40
C ARG A 382 28.11 32.18 -5.18
N GLY A 383 27.48 31.14 -5.78
CA GLY A 383 28.15 30.19 -6.66
C GLY A 383 28.97 29.12 -5.94
N ILE A 384 28.64 28.81 -4.70
CA ILE A 384 29.20 27.65 -3.98
C ILE A 384 28.40 26.41 -4.32
N ILE A 385 29.09 25.29 -4.51
CA ILE A 385 28.50 23.97 -4.76
C ILE A 385 28.96 22.94 -3.73
N LYS A 386 28.08 22.03 -3.36
CA LYS A 386 28.35 20.95 -2.41
C LYS A 386 27.67 19.68 -2.87
N LYS A 387 28.30 18.52 -2.64
CA LYS A 387 27.72 17.19 -2.85
C LYS A 387 27.71 16.41 -1.55
N THR A 388 26.58 15.76 -1.23
CA THR A 388 26.40 14.92 -0.03
C THR A 388 25.60 13.68 -0.41
N SER A 389 25.98 12.48 0.08
CA SER A 389 25.23 11.25 -0.12
C SER A 389 23.78 11.37 0.39
N LEU A 390 22.82 10.84 -0.34
CA LEU A 390 21.41 10.77 0.07
C LEU A 390 21.22 9.96 1.36
N GLU A 391 22.09 8.97 1.61
CA GLU A 391 22.08 8.19 2.86
C GLU A 391 22.14 9.08 4.12
N ALA A 392 22.83 10.22 4.05
CA ALA A 392 22.90 11.18 5.15
C ALA A 392 21.51 11.76 5.53
N TYR A 393 20.51 11.64 4.67
CA TYR A 393 19.13 12.13 4.82
C TYR A 393 18.08 11.01 4.90
N SER A 394 18.48 9.75 4.95
CA SER A 394 17.56 8.59 4.96
C SER A 394 16.73 8.44 6.24
N ARG A 395 17.06 9.20 7.31
CA ARG A 395 16.36 9.13 8.60
C ARG A 395 15.62 10.44 8.90
N PRO A 396 14.30 10.53 8.59
CA PRO A 396 13.48 11.70 8.88
C PRO A 396 13.51 12.08 10.36
N ARG A 397 13.54 13.40 10.65
CA ARG A 397 13.44 13.95 12.01
C ARG A 397 12.50 15.16 12.00
N ALA A 398 11.57 15.20 12.94
CA ALA A 398 10.58 16.29 13.05
C ALA A 398 11.21 17.69 13.17
N ASN A 399 12.36 17.80 13.86
CA ASN A 399 13.07 19.08 14.04
C ASN A 399 14.04 19.40 12.89
N GLY A 400 14.02 18.63 11.79
CA GLY A 400 14.95 18.78 10.70
C GLY A 400 16.42 18.48 11.06
N VAL A 401 17.30 18.55 10.06
CA VAL A 401 18.77 18.38 10.21
C VAL A 401 19.50 19.46 9.44
N ASN A 402 20.74 19.77 9.83
CA ASN A 402 21.59 20.65 9.03
C ASN A 402 21.99 19.92 7.73
N ALA A 403 21.80 20.60 6.61
CA ALA A 403 22.12 20.11 5.27
C ALA A 403 23.41 20.73 4.72
N ILE A 404 23.60 22.03 4.91
CA ILE A 404 24.78 22.80 4.47
C ILE A 404 25.01 23.97 5.45
N ILE A 405 26.25 24.37 5.63
CA ILE A 405 26.57 25.63 6.33
C ILE A 405 26.63 26.75 5.32
N ILE A 406 25.67 27.67 5.40
CA ILE A 406 25.58 28.87 4.55
C ILE A 406 26.49 29.95 5.12
N ARG A 407 27.23 30.64 4.26
CA ARG A 407 28.07 31.79 4.62
C ARG A 407 27.22 33.04 4.83
N GLU A 408 27.70 33.98 5.60
CA GLU A 408 27.03 35.27 5.80
C GLU A 408 26.83 36.00 4.46
N GLY A 409 25.62 36.47 4.19
CA GLY A 409 25.25 37.12 2.93
C GLY A 409 25.08 36.18 1.74
N ASP A 410 25.07 34.84 1.93
CA ASP A 410 24.77 33.84 0.91
C ASP A 410 23.43 33.15 1.23
N GLN A 411 22.84 32.49 0.24
CA GLN A 411 21.57 31.75 0.36
C GLN A 411 21.63 30.48 -0.48
N LEU A 412 20.96 29.44 -0.04
CA LEU A 412 20.72 28.23 -0.84
C LEU A 412 19.76 28.59 -1.98
N ILE A 413 20.05 28.24 -3.23
CA ILE A 413 19.17 28.51 -4.38
C ILE A 413 18.55 27.23 -4.97
N GLY A 414 19.22 26.11 -4.83
CA GLY A 414 18.74 24.87 -5.41
C GLY A 414 19.46 23.65 -4.82
N VAL A 415 18.76 22.54 -4.86
CA VAL A 415 19.26 21.21 -4.54
C VAL A 415 18.79 20.26 -5.62
N GLU A 416 19.65 19.35 -6.08
CA GLU A 416 19.33 18.37 -7.10
C GLU A 416 19.75 16.98 -6.67
N LEU A 417 18.96 15.99 -7.07
CA LEU A 417 19.25 14.58 -6.88
C LEU A 417 20.06 14.04 -8.04
N THR A 418 21.20 13.39 -7.75
CA THR A 418 22.10 12.85 -8.77
C THR A 418 22.49 11.40 -8.47
N ASN A 419 22.93 10.67 -9.50
CA ASN A 419 23.37 9.27 -9.41
C ASN A 419 24.92 9.12 -9.43
N GLY A 420 25.68 10.21 -9.29
CA GLY A 420 27.14 10.18 -9.30
C GLY A 420 27.79 10.38 -10.68
N ASN A 421 27.06 10.21 -11.76
CA ASN A 421 27.53 10.31 -13.14
C ASN A 421 26.96 11.52 -13.89
N SER A 422 26.32 12.43 -13.19
CA SER A 422 25.65 13.58 -13.77
C SER A 422 26.62 14.70 -14.15
N GLU A 423 26.21 15.54 -15.07
CA GLU A 423 26.83 16.81 -15.38
C GLU A 423 26.07 17.96 -14.74
N VAL A 424 26.78 18.81 -14.06
CA VAL A 424 26.21 19.99 -13.39
C VAL A 424 26.33 21.20 -14.27
N LEU A 425 25.25 21.94 -14.42
CA LEU A 425 25.22 23.22 -15.11
C LEU A 425 24.68 24.31 -14.18
N LEU A 426 25.47 25.34 -13.90
CA LEU A 426 25.11 26.51 -13.11
C LEU A 426 24.93 27.71 -14.02
N ALA A 427 23.86 28.47 -13.84
CA ALA A 427 23.63 29.70 -14.60
C ALA A 427 23.52 30.93 -13.69
N ASN A 428 24.11 32.05 -14.14
CA ASN A 428 24.02 33.32 -13.44
C ASN A 428 23.01 34.29 -14.07
N ARG A 429 22.62 35.28 -13.31
CA ARG A 429 21.65 36.31 -13.70
C ARG A 429 22.06 37.12 -14.94
N ASN A 430 23.36 37.25 -15.16
CA ASN A 430 23.92 37.95 -16.35
C ASN A 430 23.95 37.09 -17.62
N GLY A 431 23.26 35.90 -17.61
CA GLY A 431 23.09 35.07 -18.77
C GLY A 431 24.31 34.27 -19.18
N ARG A 432 25.14 33.84 -18.22
CA ARG A 432 26.24 32.90 -18.43
C ARG A 432 25.96 31.58 -17.72
N ALA A 433 26.45 30.48 -18.28
CA ALA A 433 26.34 29.15 -17.69
C ALA A 433 27.68 28.40 -17.75
N ILE A 434 27.98 27.62 -16.72
CA ILE A 434 29.16 26.75 -16.63
C ILE A 434 28.72 25.30 -16.51
N ARG A 435 29.29 24.41 -17.33
CA ARG A 435 29.05 22.97 -17.34
C ARG A 435 30.30 22.22 -16.88
N PHE A 436 30.15 21.31 -15.95
CA PHE A 436 31.24 20.44 -15.47
C PHE A 436 30.70 19.11 -14.93
N PRO A 437 31.49 18.01 -14.96
CA PRO A 437 31.06 16.72 -14.42
C PRO A 437 30.93 16.76 -12.91
N GLU A 438 29.94 16.06 -12.36
CA GLU A 438 29.66 15.93 -10.93
C GLU A 438 30.87 15.41 -10.13
N ASN A 439 31.70 14.55 -10.72
CA ASN A 439 32.89 13.99 -10.08
C ASN A 439 33.96 15.04 -9.73
N LYS A 440 33.88 16.26 -10.31
CA LYS A 440 34.74 17.40 -9.92
C LYS A 440 34.32 18.01 -8.58
N VAL A 441 33.16 17.62 -8.04
CA VAL A 441 32.72 18.00 -6.69
C VAL A 441 32.87 16.77 -5.80
N ARG A 442 33.79 16.84 -4.84
CA ARG A 442 33.97 15.74 -3.88
C ARG A 442 32.76 15.63 -2.97
N GLU A 443 32.45 14.43 -2.55
CA GLU A 443 31.44 14.18 -1.53
C GLU A 443 31.86 14.79 -0.18
N MET A 444 30.94 15.44 0.52
CA MET A 444 31.16 16.14 1.77
C MET A 444 30.02 15.87 2.76
N GLY A 445 30.37 15.86 4.05
CA GLY A 445 29.36 15.68 5.12
C GLY A 445 28.41 16.88 5.22
N ARG A 446 27.25 16.68 5.88
CA ARG A 446 26.20 17.71 6.05
C ARG A 446 26.70 19.04 6.65
N MET A 447 27.67 18.99 7.55
CA MET A 447 28.24 20.16 8.26
C MET A 447 29.36 20.85 7.47
N SER A 448 29.37 20.83 6.16
CA SER A 448 30.38 21.53 5.32
C SER A 448 29.73 22.67 4.54
N THR A 449 30.54 23.66 4.16
CA THR A 449 30.11 24.84 3.38
C THR A 449 30.09 24.55 1.87
N GLY A 450 30.93 23.65 1.36
CA GLY A 450 31.08 23.40 -0.07
C GLY A 450 32.32 24.03 -0.68
N VAL A 451 32.38 24.03 -2.02
CA VAL A 451 33.49 24.54 -2.84
C VAL A 451 32.98 25.48 -3.92
N ARG A 452 33.84 26.30 -4.53
CA ARG A 452 33.44 27.20 -5.60
C ARG A 452 33.00 26.43 -6.85
N GLY A 453 31.75 26.61 -7.28
CA GLY A 453 31.17 26.04 -8.49
C GLY A 453 31.31 26.99 -9.69
N MET A 454 30.97 28.28 -9.53
CA MET A 454 31.03 29.31 -10.55
C MET A 454 31.66 30.58 -9.99
N THR A 455 32.38 31.35 -10.84
CA THR A 455 32.86 32.69 -10.52
C THR A 455 31.90 33.70 -11.14
N LEU A 456 31.38 34.62 -10.32
CA LEU A 456 30.43 35.65 -10.68
C LEU A 456 31.14 36.91 -11.18
N ASP A 457 30.46 37.71 -12.02
CA ASP A 457 30.95 38.98 -12.58
C ASP A 457 30.45 40.18 -11.74
N GLY A 458 31.10 40.42 -10.60
CA GLY A 458 30.77 41.51 -9.66
C GLY A 458 29.86 41.09 -8.52
N ASP A 459 29.60 42.01 -7.59
CA ASP A 459 28.83 41.73 -6.35
C ASP A 459 27.33 41.69 -6.57
N GLU A 460 26.82 42.26 -7.68
CA GLU A 460 25.40 42.22 -8.05
C GLU A 460 25.01 40.99 -8.86
N ASP A 461 25.98 40.20 -9.32
CA ASP A 461 25.72 38.97 -10.04
C ASP A 461 25.47 37.81 -9.07
N GLU A 462 24.56 36.95 -9.45
CA GLU A 462 24.13 35.82 -8.63
C GLU A 462 23.83 34.60 -9.49
N VAL A 463 24.00 33.41 -8.94
CA VAL A 463 23.52 32.17 -9.56
C VAL A 463 22.00 32.11 -9.38
N VAL A 464 21.28 31.88 -10.49
CA VAL A 464 19.80 31.83 -10.53
C VAL A 464 19.26 30.42 -10.58
N GLY A 465 20.07 29.45 -11.02
CA GLY A 465 19.63 28.07 -11.10
C GLY A 465 20.77 27.09 -11.31
N MET A 466 20.48 25.85 -10.95
CA MET A 466 21.33 24.67 -11.14
C MET A 466 20.49 23.56 -11.75
N ILE A 467 21.04 22.87 -12.73
CA ILE A 467 20.48 21.61 -13.25
C ILE A 467 21.54 20.54 -13.25
N CYS A 468 21.13 19.30 -12.99
CA CYS A 468 21.97 18.11 -13.04
C CYS A 468 21.38 17.14 -14.07
N MET A 469 22.13 16.83 -15.11
CA MET A 469 21.69 15.96 -16.20
C MET A 469 22.63 14.78 -16.37
N ASN A 470 22.10 13.63 -16.77
CA ASN A 470 22.94 12.52 -17.20
C ASN A 470 23.56 12.84 -18.56
N ALA A 471 24.84 12.51 -18.71
CA ALA A 471 25.60 12.80 -19.95
C ALA A 471 25.01 12.13 -21.21
N ASP A 472 24.25 11.06 -21.04
CA ASP A 472 23.67 10.24 -22.11
C ASP A 472 22.23 10.65 -22.49
N THR A 473 21.67 11.71 -21.89
CA THR A 473 20.30 12.16 -22.20
C THR A 473 20.28 13.16 -23.36
N THR A 474 19.25 13.05 -24.21
CA THR A 474 18.98 13.99 -25.33
C THR A 474 18.32 15.30 -24.87
N ASN A 475 18.41 15.63 -23.59
CA ASN A 475 17.78 16.82 -23.03
C ASN A 475 18.40 18.12 -23.55
N ASN A 476 17.54 19.08 -23.79
CA ASN A 476 17.92 20.45 -24.10
C ASN A 476 17.98 21.29 -22.81
N VAL A 477 18.78 22.34 -22.84
CA VAL A 477 18.83 23.36 -21.79
C VAL A 477 17.81 24.44 -22.09
N MET A 478 16.76 24.55 -21.28
CA MET A 478 15.78 25.62 -21.32
C MET A 478 16.26 26.81 -20.49
N VAL A 479 16.17 28.01 -21.02
CA VAL A 479 16.48 29.25 -20.30
C VAL A 479 15.37 30.27 -20.49
N ILE A 480 15.02 30.97 -19.40
CA ILE A 480 13.90 31.91 -19.37
C ILE A 480 14.33 33.20 -18.67
N SER A 481 13.96 34.33 -19.26
CA SER A 481 14.29 35.66 -18.76
C SER A 481 13.07 36.36 -18.14
N GLU A 482 13.30 37.37 -17.32
CA GLU A 482 12.31 38.07 -16.51
C GLU A 482 11.15 38.66 -17.32
N LYS A 483 11.40 39.06 -18.59
CA LYS A 483 10.36 39.63 -19.48
C LYS A 483 9.65 38.61 -20.38
N GLY A 484 9.73 37.31 -20.03
CA GLY A 484 8.97 36.26 -20.71
C GLY A 484 9.57 35.74 -22.00
N TYR A 485 10.85 36.00 -22.25
CA TYR A 485 11.58 35.41 -23.36
C TYR A 485 12.30 34.15 -22.92
N GLY A 486 12.24 33.11 -23.73
CA GLY A 486 12.92 31.84 -23.44
C GLY A 486 13.30 31.12 -24.72
N LYS A 487 14.11 30.10 -24.54
CA LYS A 487 14.55 29.19 -25.60
C LYS A 487 15.11 27.91 -25.03
N ARG A 488 15.14 26.88 -25.86
CA ARG A 488 15.89 25.67 -25.59
C ARG A 488 17.12 25.56 -26.47
N SER A 489 18.23 25.11 -25.94
CA SER A 489 19.50 24.94 -26.64
C SER A 489 20.06 23.53 -26.39
N PRO A 490 20.72 22.89 -27.38
CA PRO A 490 21.33 21.57 -27.16
C PRO A 490 22.37 21.63 -26.05
N LEU A 491 22.46 20.58 -25.24
CA LEU A 491 23.47 20.48 -24.18
C LEU A 491 24.89 20.53 -24.72
N GLU A 492 25.11 20.08 -25.96
CA GLU A 492 26.41 20.05 -26.65
C GLU A 492 26.97 21.45 -26.93
N ASP A 493 26.11 22.45 -27.04
CA ASP A 493 26.53 23.83 -27.18
C ASP A 493 27.31 24.36 -25.96
N TYR A 494 27.17 23.70 -24.82
CA TYR A 494 27.84 24.05 -23.57
C TYR A 494 29.08 23.17 -23.38
N ARG A 495 30.26 23.73 -23.61
CA ARG A 495 31.51 22.99 -23.43
C ARG A 495 31.69 22.53 -21.98
N VAL A 496 32.12 21.29 -21.80
CA VAL A 496 32.52 20.76 -20.50
C VAL A 496 33.81 21.43 -20.03
N THR A 497 33.81 21.96 -18.80
CA THR A 497 34.96 22.65 -18.20
C THR A 497 35.24 22.17 -16.79
N ASN A 498 36.25 22.71 -16.12
CA ASN A 498 36.42 22.56 -14.68
C ASN A 498 35.50 23.54 -13.93
N ARG A 499 35.04 23.14 -12.70
CA ARG A 499 34.28 24.05 -11.82
C ARG A 499 35.06 25.34 -11.48
N GLY A 500 34.36 26.40 -11.10
CA GLY A 500 34.96 27.65 -10.62
C GLY A 500 35.28 28.66 -11.73
N GLY A 501 35.02 28.35 -13.01
CA GLY A 501 35.14 29.32 -14.13
C GLY A 501 33.97 30.29 -14.20
N LYS A 502 34.04 31.29 -15.12
CA LYS A 502 32.98 32.28 -15.43
C LYS A 502 31.88 31.74 -16.34
N GLY A 503 32.09 30.59 -16.97
CA GLY A 503 31.14 29.96 -17.90
C GLY A 503 31.07 30.64 -19.29
N VAL A 504 30.12 30.17 -20.10
CA VAL A 504 29.83 30.63 -21.45
C VAL A 504 28.47 31.34 -21.51
N LYS A 505 28.26 32.17 -22.52
CA LYS A 505 26.99 32.89 -22.70
C LYS A 505 25.86 31.89 -23.01
N THR A 506 24.75 31.93 -22.26
CA THR A 506 23.60 31.06 -22.41
C THR A 506 22.39 31.78 -23.01
N ILE A 507 22.22 33.06 -22.72
CA ILE A 507 21.20 33.92 -23.36
C ILE A 507 21.78 35.30 -23.60
N ASN A 508 21.30 36.01 -24.61
CA ASN A 508 21.67 37.41 -24.85
C ASN A 508 20.77 38.33 -24.03
N VAL A 509 21.27 38.76 -22.87
CA VAL A 509 20.62 39.73 -21.99
C VAL A 509 20.61 41.11 -22.63
N THR A 510 19.42 41.65 -22.81
CA THR A 510 19.17 42.99 -23.39
C THR A 510 18.03 43.67 -22.65
N GLU A 511 17.79 44.96 -22.86
CA GLU A 511 16.62 45.63 -22.25
C GLU A 511 15.28 44.96 -22.63
N LYS A 512 15.22 44.32 -23.81
CA LYS A 512 14.04 43.61 -24.29
C LYS A 512 13.79 42.28 -23.58
N THR A 513 14.83 41.52 -23.31
CA THR A 513 14.73 40.21 -22.67
C THR A 513 14.70 40.29 -21.14
N GLY A 514 15.35 41.28 -20.58
CA GLY A 514 15.65 41.33 -19.15
C GLY A 514 16.73 40.31 -18.74
N LYS A 515 16.99 40.20 -17.46
CA LYS A 515 17.98 39.28 -16.88
C LYS A 515 17.47 37.82 -16.87
N LEU A 516 18.36 36.85 -16.73
CA LEU A 516 18.01 35.43 -16.60
C LEU A 516 17.33 35.17 -15.25
N VAL A 517 16.23 34.42 -15.26
CA VAL A 517 15.46 34.04 -14.04
C VAL A 517 15.49 32.56 -13.80
N ALA A 518 15.37 31.72 -14.82
CA ALA A 518 15.30 30.30 -14.69
C ALA A 518 16.11 29.54 -15.72
N ILE A 519 16.61 28.37 -15.33
CA ILE A 519 17.23 27.38 -16.20
C ILE A 519 16.68 26.00 -15.81
N ASP A 520 16.31 25.17 -16.79
CA ASP A 520 15.79 23.82 -16.59
C ASP A 520 16.27 22.87 -17.69
N ALA A 521 16.18 21.57 -17.43
CA ALA A 521 16.47 20.51 -18.39
C ALA A 521 15.15 20.00 -18.98
N VAL A 522 15.00 20.04 -20.31
CA VAL A 522 13.74 19.70 -20.98
C VAL A 522 13.94 18.76 -22.16
N ASN A 523 12.94 17.95 -22.44
CA ASN A 523 12.81 17.14 -23.65
C ASN A 523 11.50 17.47 -24.40
N ASP A 524 11.23 16.79 -25.51
CA ASP A 524 10.03 17.04 -26.30
C ASP A 524 8.74 16.52 -25.65
N ASP A 525 8.85 15.55 -24.73
CA ASP A 525 7.72 14.94 -24.01
C ASP A 525 7.35 15.72 -22.74
N ASN A 526 7.93 16.90 -22.52
CA ASN A 526 7.65 17.74 -21.36
C ASN A 526 6.74 18.92 -21.70
N ASP A 527 6.02 19.36 -20.68
CA ASP A 527 5.31 20.63 -20.65
C ASP A 527 5.99 21.62 -19.70
N LEU A 528 5.98 22.88 -20.09
CA LEU A 528 6.54 23.96 -19.29
C LEU A 528 5.41 24.76 -18.61
N VAL A 529 5.44 24.81 -17.28
CA VAL A 529 4.51 25.61 -16.46
C VAL A 529 5.23 26.89 -16.03
N ILE A 530 4.74 28.04 -16.48
CA ILE A 530 5.28 29.36 -16.17
C ILE A 530 4.29 30.09 -15.29
N ILE A 531 4.75 30.67 -14.17
CA ILE A 531 3.95 31.55 -13.33
C ILE A 531 4.58 32.94 -13.24
N ASN A 532 3.75 33.96 -13.36
CA ASN A 532 4.17 35.35 -13.15
C ASN A 532 3.90 35.81 -11.70
N LYS A 533 4.41 36.98 -11.32
CA LYS A 533 4.23 37.55 -9.97
C LYS A 533 2.77 37.87 -9.64
N SER A 534 1.91 38.10 -10.64
CA SER A 534 0.46 38.27 -10.46
C SER A 534 -0.31 36.96 -10.28
N GLY A 535 0.36 35.79 -10.20
CA GLY A 535 -0.26 34.46 -10.01
C GLY A 535 -0.90 33.86 -11.27
N ILE A 536 -0.64 34.40 -12.46
CA ILE A 536 -1.12 33.85 -13.73
C ILE A 536 -0.21 32.70 -14.15
N THR A 537 -0.82 31.55 -14.41
CA THR A 537 -0.13 30.32 -14.82
C THR A 537 -0.39 30.05 -16.30
N LEU A 538 0.67 29.72 -17.04
CA LEU A 538 0.63 29.27 -18.43
C LEU A 538 1.34 27.90 -18.52
N ARG A 539 0.68 26.88 -19.07
CA ARG A 539 1.27 25.59 -19.43
C ARG A 539 1.42 25.53 -20.96
N ILE A 540 2.61 25.23 -21.46
CA ILE A 540 2.92 25.13 -22.90
C ILE A 540 3.73 23.86 -23.16
N LYS A 541 3.51 23.19 -24.30
CA LYS A 541 4.32 22.06 -24.74
C LYS A 541 5.74 22.51 -25.07
N VAL A 542 6.76 21.82 -24.57
CA VAL A 542 8.16 22.13 -24.87
C VAL A 542 8.46 21.90 -26.36
N ALA A 543 7.80 20.91 -26.99
CA ALA A 543 7.91 20.64 -28.43
C ALA A 543 7.63 21.86 -29.29
N ASP A 544 6.74 22.77 -28.88
CA ASP A 544 6.40 24.02 -29.60
C ASP A 544 7.50 25.10 -29.52
N ILE A 545 8.48 24.92 -28.64
CA ILE A 545 9.57 25.88 -28.45
C ILE A 545 10.74 25.48 -29.37
N ARG A 546 11.13 26.34 -30.30
CA ARG A 546 12.22 26.04 -31.22
C ARG A 546 13.56 25.89 -30.52
N VAL A 547 14.34 24.88 -30.93
CA VAL A 547 15.75 24.75 -30.54
C VAL A 547 16.56 25.89 -31.20
N GLN A 548 17.37 26.59 -30.41
CA GLN A 548 18.17 27.72 -30.84
C GLN A 548 19.57 27.69 -30.23
N GLY A 549 20.56 28.24 -30.92
CA GLY A 549 21.91 28.37 -30.39
C GLY A 549 21.97 29.19 -29.09
N ARG A 550 22.86 28.81 -28.18
CA ARG A 550 22.99 29.34 -26.79
C ARG A 550 23.13 30.88 -26.68
N ALA A 551 23.65 31.58 -27.68
CA ALA A 551 23.91 33.03 -27.63
C ALA A 551 22.76 33.91 -28.18
N THR A 552 21.60 33.32 -28.55
CA THR A 552 20.44 34.05 -29.08
C THR A 552 19.59 34.68 -27.96
N GLN A 553 18.64 35.56 -28.34
CA GLN A 553 17.70 36.20 -27.40
C GLN A 553 16.51 35.30 -27.01
N GLY A 554 16.25 34.23 -27.77
CA GLY A 554 15.06 33.38 -27.59
C GLY A 554 13.79 33.96 -28.25
N VAL A 555 12.66 33.30 -27.97
CA VAL A 555 11.32 33.66 -28.41
C VAL A 555 10.46 34.08 -27.23
N ARG A 556 9.37 34.81 -27.48
CA ARG A 556 8.42 35.19 -26.45
C ARG A 556 7.58 33.97 -26.11
N LEU A 557 7.61 33.52 -24.86
CA LEU A 557 6.83 32.39 -24.32
C LEU A 557 5.49 32.86 -23.74
N ILE A 558 5.52 33.97 -23.00
CA ILE A 558 4.33 34.57 -22.38
C ILE A 558 4.32 36.08 -22.68
N ASN A 559 3.11 36.65 -22.80
CA ASN A 559 2.95 38.07 -23.04
C ASN A 559 2.71 38.84 -21.74
N LEU A 560 3.74 39.49 -21.22
CA LEU A 560 3.72 40.24 -19.95
C LEU A 560 3.58 41.77 -20.17
N GLU A 561 3.73 42.28 -21.41
CA GLU A 561 3.79 43.73 -21.72
C GLU A 561 2.50 44.46 -21.30
N LYS A 562 1.33 43.85 -21.46
CA LYS A 562 0.04 44.49 -21.14
C LYS A 562 -0.17 44.75 -19.65
N ARG A 563 0.59 44.07 -18.76
CA ARG A 563 0.40 44.14 -17.32
C ARG A 563 1.65 44.61 -16.56
N ASN A 564 2.74 44.88 -17.24
CA ASN A 564 4.05 45.23 -16.68
C ASN A 564 4.49 44.26 -15.57
N ASP A 565 4.36 42.97 -15.84
CA ASP A 565 4.57 41.87 -14.92
C ASP A 565 5.89 41.13 -15.21
N GLU A 566 6.36 40.32 -14.28
CA GLU A 566 7.59 39.55 -14.40
C GLU A 566 7.35 38.07 -14.09
N ILE A 567 8.19 37.18 -14.59
CA ILE A 567 8.13 35.75 -14.27
C ILE A 567 8.60 35.56 -12.83
N ALA A 568 7.81 34.83 -12.06
CA ALA A 568 8.10 34.45 -10.68
C ALA A 568 8.74 33.06 -10.59
N SER A 569 8.16 32.06 -11.26
CA SER A 569 8.65 30.67 -11.22
C SER A 569 8.36 29.94 -12.54
N VAL A 570 9.16 28.91 -12.78
CA VAL A 570 9.03 28.02 -13.94
C VAL A 570 9.28 26.60 -13.46
N CYS A 571 8.50 25.66 -13.98
CA CYS A 571 8.65 24.24 -13.70
C CYS A 571 8.41 23.42 -14.96
N CYS A 572 9.16 22.34 -15.11
CA CYS A 572 8.96 21.34 -16.16
C CYS A 572 8.15 20.17 -15.57
N VAL A 573 7.11 19.71 -16.29
CA VAL A 573 6.25 18.59 -15.94
C VAL A 573 6.19 17.62 -17.11
N ASP A 574 5.93 16.34 -16.85
CA ASP A 574 5.72 15.37 -17.92
C ASP A 574 4.36 15.62 -18.57
N SER A 575 4.26 15.47 -19.89
CA SER A 575 3.01 15.60 -20.64
C SER A 575 2.07 14.45 -20.30
N ASP A 576 0.78 14.73 -20.19
CA ASP A 576 -0.24 13.72 -19.89
C ASP A 576 -0.59 12.95 -21.17
N PRO A 577 -0.37 11.62 -21.24
CA PRO A 577 -0.66 10.84 -22.46
C PRO A 577 -2.16 10.76 -22.79
N GLU A 578 -3.07 10.99 -21.83
CA GLU A 578 -4.51 11.00 -22.10
C GLU A 578 -4.97 12.28 -22.80
N GLU A 579 -4.30 13.42 -22.62
CA GLU A 579 -4.59 14.65 -23.37
C GLU A 579 -4.20 14.53 -24.85
N GLU A 580 -3.16 13.77 -25.20
CA GLU A 580 -2.76 13.53 -26.60
C GLU A 580 -3.77 12.68 -27.37
N ILE A 581 -4.43 11.73 -26.72
CA ILE A 581 -5.47 10.89 -27.34
C ILE A 581 -6.71 11.73 -27.67
N ASN A 582 -7.09 12.65 -26.80
CA ASN A 582 -8.25 13.53 -27.01
C ASN A 582 -8.00 14.61 -28.09
N GLU A 583 -6.78 15.14 -28.23
CA GLU A 583 -6.45 16.06 -29.31
C GLU A 583 -6.44 15.38 -30.69
N ASN A 584 -5.95 14.15 -30.80
CA ASN A 584 -5.94 13.39 -32.03
C ASN A 584 -7.35 12.95 -32.48
N VAL A 585 -8.27 12.71 -31.53
CA VAL A 585 -9.69 12.39 -31.85
C VAL A 585 -10.44 13.63 -32.31
N LEU A 586 -10.10 14.83 -31.81
CA LEU A 586 -10.72 16.09 -32.25
C LEU A 586 -10.19 16.60 -33.61
N VAL A 587 -8.99 16.21 -34.02
CA VAL A 587 -8.42 16.56 -35.36
C VAL A 587 -9.01 15.67 -36.45
N ASP A 588 -9.38 14.43 -36.17
CA ASP A 588 -9.97 13.50 -37.16
C ASP A 588 -11.46 13.81 -37.48
N GLU A 589 -12.17 14.56 -36.61
CA GLU A 589 -13.53 15.03 -36.90
C GLU A 589 -13.60 16.34 -37.72
N SER A 590 -12.47 17.04 -37.93
CA SER A 590 -12.43 18.31 -38.67
C SER A 590 -12.06 18.20 -40.15
N GLU A 591 -11.80 17.00 -40.69
CA GLU A 591 -11.60 16.75 -42.13
C GLU A 591 -12.86 16.20 -42.83
N GLN A 592 -14.04 16.73 -42.54
CA GLN A 592 -15.17 16.61 -43.45
C GLN A 592 -15.28 17.90 -44.25
N THR A 593 -14.80 17.83 -45.50
CA THR A 593 -14.93 18.81 -46.57
C THR A 593 -16.35 19.34 -46.69
N PRO A 594 -16.58 20.66 -46.70
CA PRO A 594 -17.88 21.20 -47.05
C PRO A 594 -18.13 21.07 -48.57
N LEU A 595 -19.24 20.47 -48.92
CA LEU A 595 -19.78 20.53 -50.27
C LEU A 595 -20.09 21.99 -50.66
N PRO A 596 -19.90 22.40 -51.94
CA PRO A 596 -20.14 23.75 -52.35
C PRO A 596 -21.64 24.05 -52.41
N ILE A 597 -22.08 25.05 -51.68
CA ILE A 597 -23.40 25.65 -51.80
C ILE A 597 -23.29 26.83 -52.75
N ASP A 598 -23.99 26.74 -53.87
CA ASP A 598 -24.19 27.81 -54.87
C ASP A 598 -24.86 29.02 -54.20
N ILE A 599 -24.26 30.19 -54.42
CA ILE A 599 -24.83 31.50 -54.06
C ILE A 599 -25.64 31.98 -55.26
N GLU A 600 -26.97 31.95 -55.15
CA GLU A 600 -27.84 32.86 -55.92
C GLU A 600 -28.64 33.73 -54.96
N GLU A 601 -28.46 35.03 -55.16
CA GLU A 601 -29.23 36.22 -54.88
C GLU A 601 -30.54 36.05 -54.06
N ILE A 602 -30.66 36.83 -52.97
CA ILE A 602 -31.88 37.64 -52.74
C ILE A 602 -31.48 38.96 -52.06
N THR A 603 -31.86 40.01 -52.76
CA THR A 603 -31.81 41.43 -52.48
C THR A 603 -32.62 41.88 -51.25
N GLU A 604 -32.12 42.94 -50.62
CA GLU A 604 -32.79 44.05 -49.92
C GLU A 604 -34.26 43.98 -49.62
N ILE A 605 -34.63 44.24 -48.35
CA ILE A 605 -35.78 45.12 -47.92
C ILE A 605 -35.52 45.49 -46.44
N ASP A 606 -35.12 46.68 -46.21
CA ASP A 606 -35.77 47.91 -45.70
C ASP A 606 -36.17 47.93 -44.21
N GLU A 607 -35.75 49.01 -43.63
CA GLU A 607 -36.01 49.52 -42.26
C GLU A 607 -37.49 49.65 -41.91
N SER A 608 -37.79 49.53 -40.65
CA SER A 608 -38.43 50.56 -39.83
C SER A 608 -39.40 50.02 -38.73
N VAL A 609 -39.33 50.71 -37.58
CA VAL A 609 -40.44 51.05 -36.67
C VAL A 609 -40.89 49.92 -35.71
N ASP A 610 -41.05 50.05 -34.46
CA ASP A 610 -41.21 51.04 -33.40
C ASP A 610 -41.25 50.33 -32.02
N ASP A 611 -40.97 51.14 -31.03
CA ASP A 611 -41.27 50.95 -29.61
C ASP A 611 -42.69 50.53 -29.33
N ASP A 612 -42.91 49.70 -28.33
CA ASP A 612 -43.84 50.04 -27.24
C ASP A 612 -43.75 49.08 -26.03
N GLU A 613 -43.79 49.72 -24.89
CA GLU A 613 -43.98 49.27 -23.51
C GLU A 613 -45.05 48.19 -23.35
N LEU A 614 -44.89 47.34 -22.32
CA LEU A 614 -45.88 47.16 -21.28
C LEU A 614 -45.33 46.35 -20.08
N THR A 615 -45.31 47.05 -18.99
CA THR A 615 -45.32 46.57 -17.59
C THR A 615 -46.54 45.70 -17.27
N GLU A 616 -46.38 44.69 -16.40
CA GLU A 616 -47.35 44.25 -15.37
C GLU A 616 -46.69 43.19 -14.50
N GLU A 617 -46.35 43.52 -13.29
CA GLU A 617 -46.95 43.33 -11.98
C GLU A 617 -47.12 41.86 -11.55
N LEU A 618 -46.52 41.59 -10.40
CA LEU A 618 -46.66 40.44 -9.51
C LEU A 618 -48.11 40.32 -8.97
N PRO A 619 -48.51 39.17 -8.43
CA PRO A 619 -48.77 39.20 -7.01
C PRO A 619 -48.18 38.05 -6.18
N ASP A 620 -48.00 38.40 -4.90
CA ASP A 620 -47.64 37.62 -3.75
C ASP A 620 -48.71 36.61 -3.30
N GLU A 621 -48.30 35.77 -2.32
CA GLU A 621 -49.06 34.98 -1.31
C GLU A 621 -49.51 33.57 -1.76
N GLU A 622 -49.14 32.50 -1.07
CA GLU A 622 -49.10 32.10 0.35
C GLU A 622 -48.04 30.99 0.60
#